data_02c09f9f3bc4f90a653287ae89c5c44e
#
_entry.id   02c09f9f3bc4f90a653287ae89c5c44e
#
_cell.length_a   1.000
_cell.length_b   1.000
_cell.length_c   1.000
_cell.angle_alpha   90.00
_cell.angle_beta   90.00
_cell.angle_gamma   90.00
#
_symmetry.space_group_name_H-M   'P 1'
#
loop_
_entity.id
_entity.type
_entity.pdbx_description
1 polymer ?
#
loop_
_entity_poly.entity_id
_entity_poly.type
_entity_poly.pdbx_seq_one_letter_code
_entity_poly.pdbx_strand_id
1 'polypeptide(L)'
;MDDATDRGESRAPELEDLVSLCRALNAEGARYVLIGGFAVLLHGLVRTTKAIDLLVEASDENVRAVKRALGTLPDNAAAQVADDDVRSYTVVRVADEIVVDLLGRACGIDYDGAIEGGVEVRELEGVPVPLASKELLVRMKDTVRENDLPVTVSAGAFSRMRR
;
A
#
# COMPACT_ATOMS: atom_id res chain seq x y z
N MET A 1 1.10 29.64 -3.88
CA MET A 1 1.16 29.03 -3.26
C MET A 1 2.09 28.58 -2.78
N ASP A 2 2.48 28.58 -2.13
CA ASP A 2 3.41 28.09 -1.88
C ASP A 2 3.35 26.92 -1.36
N ASP A 3 3.81 26.18 -1.75
CA ASP A 3 3.73 24.93 -1.40
C ASP A 3 4.59 24.48 -0.38
N ALA A 4 5.40 25.31 0.17
CA ALA A 4 6.34 24.88 1.19
C ALA A 4 5.63 24.36 2.40
N THR A 5 4.49 24.92 2.73
CA THR A 5 3.75 24.47 3.89
C THR A 5 3.06 23.15 3.64
N ASP A 6 2.88 22.79 2.38
CA ASP A 6 2.18 21.57 2.07
C ASP A 6 3.08 20.40 1.81
N ARG A 7 4.41 20.63 1.85
CA ARG A 7 5.32 19.60 1.45
C ARG A 7 5.23 18.37 2.26
N GLY A 8 4.91 18.44 3.51
CA GLY A 8 4.85 17.29 4.36
C GLY A 8 3.52 16.60 4.39
N GLU A 9 2.55 17.12 3.65
CA GLU A 9 1.19 16.61 3.70
C GLU A 9 0.82 15.91 2.42
N SER A 10 0.26 14.74 2.57
CA SER A 10 -0.21 13.97 1.43
C SER A 10 -1.66 14.32 1.18
N ARG A 11 -2.05 14.29 -0.08
CA ARG A 11 -3.46 14.41 -0.42
C ARG A 11 -4.13 13.05 -0.41
N ALA A 12 -5.45 13.02 -0.33
CA ALA A 12 -6.18 11.77 -0.42
C ALA A 12 -6.02 11.18 -1.82
N PRO A 13 -5.75 9.88 -1.94
CA PRO A 13 -5.60 9.28 -3.26
C PRO A 13 -6.95 9.15 -3.95
N GLU A 14 -6.91 9.22 -5.28
CA GLU A 14 -8.07 9.07 -6.12
C GLU A 14 -7.94 7.79 -6.94
N LEU A 15 -9.00 7.43 -7.63
CA LEU A 15 -8.97 6.21 -8.43
C LEU A 15 -7.85 6.23 -9.45
N GLU A 16 -7.58 7.40 -10.04
CA GLU A 16 -6.50 7.52 -11.00
C GLU A 16 -5.15 7.18 -10.39
N ASP A 17 -4.96 7.57 -9.12
CA ASP A 17 -3.72 7.25 -8.43
C ASP A 17 -3.57 5.74 -8.26
N LEU A 18 -4.67 5.08 -7.92
CA LEU A 18 -4.66 3.64 -7.76
C LEU A 18 -4.32 2.96 -9.09
N VAL A 19 -4.94 3.40 -10.17
CA VAL A 19 -4.69 2.80 -11.48
C VAL A 19 -3.24 2.97 -11.89
N SER A 20 -2.70 4.18 -11.71
CA SER A 20 -1.31 4.46 -12.07
C SER A 20 -0.34 3.63 -11.24
N LEU A 21 -0.62 3.52 -9.94
CA LEU A 21 0.25 2.74 -9.06
C LEU A 21 0.22 1.26 -9.44
N CYS A 22 -0.97 0.72 -9.69
CA CYS A 22 -1.08 -0.68 -10.05
C CYS A 22 -0.42 -0.97 -11.39
N ARG A 23 -0.51 -0.02 -12.33
CA ARG A 23 0.20 -0.18 -13.59
C ARG A 23 1.71 -0.29 -13.35
N ALA A 24 2.24 0.56 -12.48
CA ALA A 24 3.67 0.52 -12.17
C ALA A 24 4.05 -0.76 -11.43
N LEU A 25 3.23 -1.18 -10.47
CA LEU A 25 3.49 -2.43 -9.74
C LEU A 25 3.51 -3.62 -10.69
N ASN A 26 2.54 -3.65 -11.60
CA ASN A 26 2.49 -4.77 -12.55
C ASN A 26 3.69 -4.77 -13.48
N ALA A 27 4.14 -3.57 -13.90
CA ALA A 27 5.30 -3.47 -14.78
C ALA A 27 6.56 -3.98 -14.11
N GLU A 28 6.65 -3.86 -12.78
CA GLU A 28 7.80 -4.34 -12.04
C GLU A 28 7.67 -5.80 -11.62
N GLY A 29 6.55 -6.43 -11.94
CA GLY A 29 6.33 -7.81 -11.52
C GLY A 29 6.11 -7.96 -10.03
N ALA A 30 5.65 -6.91 -9.36
CA ALA A 30 5.46 -6.95 -7.92
C ALA A 30 4.28 -7.86 -7.56
N ARG A 31 4.42 -8.55 -6.44
CA ARG A 31 3.37 -9.42 -5.90
C ARG A 31 2.66 -8.68 -4.79
N TYR A 32 1.40 -8.36 -5.02
CA TYR A 32 0.62 -7.55 -4.09
C TYR A 32 -0.86 -7.86 -4.23
N VAL A 33 -1.63 -7.48 -3.22
CA VAL A 33 -3.09 -7.58 -3.23
C VAL A 33 -3.61 -6.26 -2.67
N LEU A 34 -4.58 -5.67 -3.35
CA LEU A 34 -5.22 -4.47 -2.85
C LEU A 34 -6.18 -4.84 -1.74
N ILE A 35 -5.99 -4.22 -0.58
CA ILE A 35 -6.84 -4.43 0.60
C ILE A 35 -7.30 -3.06 1.09
N GLY A 36 -7.96 -3.03 2.22
CA GLY A 36 -8.32 -1.77 2.88
C GLY A 36 -9.44 -1.02 2.22
N GLY A 37 -9.44 0.30 2.40
CA GLY A 37 -10.55 1.14 2.00
C GLY A 37 -10.87 1.12 0.52
N PHE A 38 -9.85 1.15 -0.34
CA PHE A 38 -10.09 1.08 -1.78
C PHE A 38 -10.69 -0.24 -2.19
N ALA A 39 -10.26 -1.34 -1.55
CA ALA A 39 -10.85 -2.64 -1.87
C ALA A 39 -12.33 -2.66 -1.49
N VAL A 40 -12.65 -2.11 -0.33
CA VAL A 40 -14.04 -2.01 0.11
C VAL A 40 -14.84 -1.17 -0.87
N LEU A 41 -14.27 -0.06 -1.31
CA LEU A 41 -14.93 0.83 -2.26
C LEU A 41 -15.19 0.12 -3.58
N LEU A 42 -14.22 -0.64 -4.09
CA LEU A 42 -14.37 -1.35 -5.35
C LEU A 42 -15.41 -2.46 -5.26
N HIS A 43 -15.73 -2.92 -4.07
CA HIS A 43 -16.81 -3.87 -3.88
C HIS A 43 -18.16 -3.19 -3.71
N GLY A 44 -18.21 -1.88 -3.89
CA GLY A 44 -19.49 -1.17 -3.95
C GLY A 44 -19.93 -0.52 -2.66
N LEU A 45 -19.09 -0.52 -1.64
CA LEU A 45 -19.46 0.14 -0.39
C LEU A 45 -18.85 1.53 -0.34
N VAL A 46 -19.61 2.46 0.19
CA VAL A 46 -19.12 3.84 0.32
C VAL A 46 -18.10 3.90 1.43
N ARG A 47 -16.93 4.44 1.13
CA ARG A 47 -15.84 4.52 2.10
C ARG A 47 -14.93 5.68 1.76
N THR A 48 -14.54 6.42 2.80
CA THR A 48 -13.50 7.43 2.64
C THR A 48 -12.15 6.75 2.80
N THR A 49 -11.22 7.01 1.88
CA THR A 49 -9.92 6.38 1.94
C THR A 49 -8.85 7.46 2.01
N LYS A 50 -7.90 7.29 2.92
CA LYS A 50 -6.79 8.22 3.06
C LYS A 50 -5.50 7.64 2.54
N ALA A 51 -5.46 6.35 2.30
CA ALA A 51 -4.25 5.67 1.83
C ALA A 51 -4.66 4.52 0.93
N ILE A 52 -3.74 4.14 0.05
CA ILE A 52 -3.86 2.90 -0.71
C ILE A 52 -3.17 1.83 0.13
N ASP A 53 -3.89 0.78 0.49
CA ASP A 53 -3.36 -0.28 1.33
C ASP A 53 -3.04 -1.51 0.50
N LEU A 54 -1.79 -1.95 0.55
CA LEU A 54 -1.33 -3.09 -0.22
C LEU A 54 -0.78 -4.16 0.70
N LEU A 55 -1.29 -5.38 0.55
CA LEU A 55 -0.67 -6.54 1.17
C LEU A 55 0.36 -7.04 0.18
N VAL A 56 1.63 -7.08 0.58
CA VAL A 56 2.70 -7.41 -0.35
C VAL A 56 3.46 -8.63 0.16
N GLU A 57 3.97 -9.40 -0.78
CA GLU A 57 4.84 -10.52 -0.43
C GLU A 57 6.14 -9.92 0.09
N ALA A 58 6.62 -10.42 1.22
CA ALA A 58 7.59 -9.67 2.02
C ALA A 58 9.06 -10.02 1.74
N SER A 59 9.35 -10.79 0.70
CA SER A 59 10.75 -11.08 0.35
C SER A 59 11.46 -9.80 -0.06
N ASP A 60 12.76 -9.78 0.14
CA ASP A 60 13.57 -8.62 -0.24
C ASP A 60 13.39 -8.29 -1.71
N GLU A 61 13.36 -9.31 -2.55
CA GLU A 61 13.22 -9.11 -3.98
C GLU A 61 11.91 -8.42 -4.32
N ASN A 62 10.82 -8.87 -3.71
CA ASN A 62 9.52 -8.28 -3.99
C ASN A 62 9.41 -6.87 -3.42
N VAL A 63 9.97 -6.64 -2.23
CA VAL A 63 9.96 -5.30 -1.65
C VAL A 63 10.70 -4.33 -2.55
N ARG A 64 11.81 -4.77 -3.17
CA ARG A 64 12.53 -3.91 -4.11
C ARG A 64 11.67 -3.60 -5.34
N ALA A 65 10.92 -4.58 -5.84
CA ALA A 65 10.02 -4.33 -6.97
C ALA A 65 8.93 -3.32 -6.59
N VAL A 66 8.37 -3.46 -5.38
CA VAL A 66 7.37 -2.52 -4.90
C VAL A 66 7.96 -1.11 -4.79
N LYS A 67 9.20 -1.02 -4.27
CA LYS A 67 9.86 0.28 -4.14
C LYS A 67 10.07 0.93 -5.51
N ARG A 68 10.45 0.14 -6.51
CA ARG A 68 10.65 0.72 -7.84
C ARG A 68 9.34 1.27 -8.38
N ALA A 69 8.24 0.57 -8.15
CA ALA A 69 6.92 1.06 -8.60
C ALA A 69 6.54 2.33 -7.85
N LEU A 70 6.78 2.37 -6.54
CA LEU A 70 6.47 3.56 -5.75
C LEU A 70 7.38 4.72 -6.08
N GLY A 71 8.52 4.45 -6.70
CA GLY A 71 9.42 5.50 -7.15
C GLY A 71 8.85 6.37 -8.25
N THR A 72 7.70 6.00 -8.82
CA THR A 72 7.01 6.86 -9.78
C THR A 72 6.31 8.04 -9.10
N LEU A 73 6.15 7.99 -7.79
CA LEU A 73 5.57 9.11 -7.07
C LEU A 73 6.60 10.24 -6.94
N PRO A 74 6.14 11.48 -6.91
CA PRO A 74 7.05 12.62 -7.12
C PRO A 74 8.08 12.86 -6.03
N ASP A 75 7.79 12.48 -4.79
CA ASP A 75 8.70 12.79 -3.70
C ASP A 75 9.72 11.68 -3.43
N ASN A 76 9.58 10.55 -4.11
CA ASN A 76 10.49 9.42 -3.97
C ASN A 76 10.64 8.96 -2.51
N ALA A 77 9.55 9.03 -1.77
CA ALA A 77 9.57 8.66 -0.36
C ALA A 77 9.92 7.20 -0.16
N ALA A 78 9.57 6.34 -1.12
CA ALA A 78 9.82 4.91 -1.00
C ALA A 78 11.31 4.56 -0.98
N ALA A 79 12.17 5.49 -1.40
CA ALA A 79 13.61 5.25 -1.33
C ALA A 79 14.06 5.02 0.11
N GLN A 80 13.30 5.49 1.09
CA GLN A 80 13.65 5.34 2.50
C GLN A 80 13.19 4.01 3.09
N VAL A 81 12.49 3.17 2.33
CA VAL A 81 12.06 1.86 2.82
C VAL A 81 13.25 0.91 2.77
N ALA A 82 13.57 0.28 3.88
CA ALA A 82 14.59 -0.75 3.90
C ALA A 82 14.00 -2.07 3.40
N ASP A 83 14.83 -2.92 2.83
CA ASP A 83 14.35 -4.16 2.23
C ASP A 83 13.62 -5.05 3.23
N ASP A 84 13.97 -4.96 4.51
CA ASP A 84 13.35 -5.81 5.53
C ASP A 84 12.25 -5.10 6.31
N ASP A 85 11.89 -3.88 5.96
CA ASP A 85 10.89 -3.12 6.72
C ASP A 85 9.53 -3.83 6.74
N VAL A 86 9.12 -4.37 5.59
CA VAL A 86 7.78 -4.96 5.50
C VAL A 86 7.64 -6.18 6.40
N ARG A 87 8.72 -6.95 6.58
CA ARG A 87 8.62 -8.09 7.49
C ARG A 87 8.88 -7.70 8.95
N SER A 88 9.46 -6.52 9.18
CA SER A 88 9.80 -6.11 10.54
C SER A 88 8.73 -5.26 11.21
N TYR A 89 7.89 -4.61 10.44
CA TYR A 89 6.86 -3.70 10.97
C TYR A 89 5.49 -4.14 10.50
N THR A 90 4.48 -3.86 11.31
CA THR A 90 3.12 -4.21 10.96
C THR A 90 2.65 -3.44 9.73
N VAL A 91 2.98 -2.15 9.67
CA VAL A 91 2.62 -1.29 8.55
C VAL A 91 3.82 -0.43 8.21
N VAL A 92 4.17 -0.37 6.94
CA VAL A 92 5.16 0.58 6.44
C VAL A 92 4.40 1.64 5.65
N ARG A 93 4.29 2.82 6.19
CA ARG A 93 3.54 3.90 5.56
C ARG A 93 4.49 4.74 4.72
N VAL A 94 4.23 4.79 3.43
CA VAL A 94 5.02 5.60 2.51
C VAL A 94 4.24 6.90 2.28
N ALA A 95 4.73 7.98 2.86
CA ALA A 95 4.07 9.28 2.78
C ALA A 95 4.70 10.09 1.67
N ASP A 96 4.11 10.05 0.50
CA ASP A 96 4.53 10.76 -0.69
C ASP A 96 3.42 11.74 -1.05
N GLU A 97 3.24 12.06 -2.30
CA GLU A 97 2.11 12.90 -2.71
C GLU A 97 0.80 12.28 -2.24
N ILE A 98 0.71 10.96 -2.28
CA ILE A 98 -0.37 10.21 -1.65
C ILE A 98 0.27 9.24 -0.67
N VAL A 99 -0.52 8.70 0.23
CA VAL A 99 -0.02 7.73 1.20
C VAL A 99 -0.30 6.33 0.70
N VAL A 100 0.72 5.49 0.73
CA VAL A 100 0.59 4.07 0.40
C VAL A 100 1.07 3.29 1.62
N ASP A 101 0.22 2.43 2.13
CA ASP A 101 0.56 1.58 3.27
C ASP A 101 0.88 0.18 2.79
N LEU A 102 2.05 -0.31 3.18
CA LEU A 102 2.52 -1.64 2.81
C LEU A 102 2.43 -2.54 4.03
N LEU A 103 1.76 -3.68 3.85
CA LEU A 103 1.61 -4.66 4.91
C LEU A 103 2.12 -6.01 4.41
N GLY A 104 2.95 -6.67 5.20
CA GLY A 104 3.35 -8.04 4.89
C GLY A 104 2.33 -9.04 5.41
N ARG A 105 1.45 -8.60 6.32
CA ARG A 105 0.48 -9.45 6.95
C ARG A 105 -0.67 -8.60 7.44
N ALA A 106 -1.87 -9.09 7.26
CA ALA A 106 -3.08 -8.40 7.71
C ALA A 106 -3.93 -9.40 8.46
N CYS A 107 -4.13 -9.16 9.77
CA CYS A 107 -4.89 -10.06 10.64
C CYS A 107 -4.37 -11.50 10.55
N GLY A 108 -3.04 -11.64 10.55
CA GLY A 108 -2.41 -12.95 10.45
C GLY A 108 -2.36 -13.57 9.07
N ILE A 109 -2.86 -12.87 8.05
CA ILE A 109 -2.91 -13.40 6.69
C ILE A 109 -1.83 -12.71 5.87
N ASP A 110 -0.87 -13.48 5.36
CA ASP A 110 0.17 -12.92 4.50
C ASP A 110 -0.24 -13.05 3.04
N TYR A 111 0.67 -12.66 2.14
CA TYR A 111 0.38 -12.67 0.72
C TYR A 111 -0.04 -14.07 0.24
N ASP A 112 0.72 -15.11 0.63
CA ASP A 112 0.39 -16.46 0.18
C ASP A 112 -0.95 -16.91 0.74
N GLY A 113 -1.23 -16.57 1.99
CA GLY A 113 -2.52 -16.90 2.59
C GLY A 113 -3.66 -16.17 1.89
N ALA A 114 -3.44 -14.95 1.45
CA ALA A 114 -4.45 -14.20 0.73
C ALA A 114 -4.73 -14.83 -0.63
N ILE A 115 -3.68 -15.23 -1.34
CA ILE A 115 -3.84 -15.88 -2.63
C ILE A 115 -4.70 -17.14 -2.49
N GLU A 116 -4.47 -17.91 -1.43
CA GLU A 116 -5.27 -19.09 -1.18
C GLU A 116 -6.68 -18.75 -0.71
N GLY A 117 -6.81 -17.65 0.02
CA GLY A 117 -8.05 -17.31 0.68
C GLY A 117 -9.07 -16.57 -0.15
N GLY A 118 -8.66 -16.00 -1.26
CA GLY A 118 -9.61 -15.36 -2.16
C GLY A 118 -9.16 -14.01 -2.66
N VAL A 119 -8.51 -14.02 -3.82
CA VAL A 119 -8.14 -12.80 -4.54
C VAL A 119 -8.80 -12.88 -5.90
N GLU A 120 -9.43 -11.78 -6.31
CA GLU A 120 -9.99 -11.68 -7.65
C GLU A 120 -9.21 -10.62 -8.40
N VAL A 121 -9.29 -10.66 -9.71
CA VAL A 121 -8.65 -9.64 -10.53
C VAL A 121 -9.73 -8.72 -11.05
N ARG A 122 -9.60 -7.44 -10.77
CA ARG A 122 -10.53 -6.42 -11.25
C ARG A 122 -9.79 -5.55 -12.25
N GLU A 123 -10.34 -5.40 -13.45
CA GLU A 123 -9.71 -4.52 -14.42
C GLU A 123 -10.20 -3.10 -14.23
N LEU A 124 -9.28 -2.16 -14.05
CA LEU A 124 -9.58 -0.75 -13.92
C LEU A 124 -8.85 -0.03 -15.04
N GLU A 125 -9.60 0.50 -15.98
CA GLU A 125 -9.04 1.23 -17.13
C GLU A 125 -7.97 0.41 -17.84
N GLY A 126 -8.24 -0.89 -17.99
CA GLY A 126 -7.32 -1.77 -18.68
C GLY A 126 -6.19 -2.32 -17.83
N VAL A 127 -6.12 -1.93 -16.56
CA VAL A 127 -5.05 -2.38 -15.66
C VAL A 127 -5.62 -3.46 -14.75
N PRO A 128 -5.05 -4.68 -14.76
CA PRO A 128 -5.52 -5.71 -13.85
C PRO A 128 -5.04 -5.43 -12.43
N VAL A 129 -5.97 -5.47 -11.49
CA VAL A 129 -5.69 -5.18 -10.08
C VAL A 129 -6.07 -6.40 -9.27
N PRO A 130 -5.10 -7.04 -8.59
CA PRO A 130 -5.45 -8.14 -7.68
C PRO A 130 -6.13 -7.55 -6.45
N LEU A 131 -7.37 -7.97 -6.24
CA LEU A 131 -8.26 -7.38 -5.26
C LEU A 131 -8.68 -8.44 -4.27
N ALA A 132 -8.57 -8.15 -2.98
CA ALA A 132 -9.06 -9.07 -1.96
C ALA A 132 -10.57 -9.23 -2.12
N SER A 133 -11.04 -10.47 -2.03
CA SER A 133 -12.46 -10.75 -2.11
C SER A 133 -13.17 -10.17 -0.89
N LYS A 134 -14.51 -10.08 -0.97
CA LYS A 134 -15.28 -9.62 0.18
C LYS A 134 -15.02 -10.49 1.39
N GLU A 135 -14.96 -11.79 1.19
CA GLU A 135 -14.73 -12.74 2.28
C GLU A 135 -13.38 -12.51 2.93
N LEU A 136 -12.37 -12.27 2.11
CA LEU A 136 -11.03 -12.03 2.62
C LEU A 136 -11.00 -10.72 3.40
N LEU A 137 -11.64 -9.68 2.88
CA LEU A 137 -11.69 -8.40 3.56
C LEU A 137 -12.37 -8.48 4.92
N VAL A 138 -13.43 -9.29 5.03
CA VAL A 138 -14.09 -9.48 6.32
C VAL A 138 -13.11 -10.07 7.33
N ARG A 139 -12.28 -11.02 6.90
CA ARG A 139 -11.29 -11.62 7.79
C ARG A 139 -10.18 -10.67 8.17
N MET A 140 -9.98 -9.60 7.40
CA MET A 140 -8.90 -8.64 7.62
C MET A 140 -9.37 -7.37 8.31
N LYS A 141 -10.64 -7.27 8.68
CA LYS A 141 -11.16 -5.97 9.11
C LYS A 141 -10.59 -5.48 10.43
N ASP A 142 -10.04 -6.36 11.23
CA ASP A 142 -9.46 -5.97 12.51
C ASP A 142 -7.96 -6.00 12.47
N THR A 143 -7.36 -5.62 11.36
CA THR A 143 -5.95 -5.72 11.17
C THR A 143 -5.14 -4.84 12.03
N VAL A 144 -5.54 -3.61 12.21
CA VAL A 144 -4.75 -2.62 12.93
C VAL A 144 -5.14 -2.66 14.39
N ARG A 145 -4.14 -2.81 15.26
CA ARG A 145 -4.34 -2.84 16.70
C ARG A 145 -3.53 -1.72 17.30
N GLU A 146 -3.92 -1.29 18.49
CA GLU A 146 -3.22 -0.22 19.16
C GLU A 146 -1.78 -0.60 19.51
N ASN A 147 -1.48 -1.88 19.56
CA ASN A 147 -0.11 -2.30 19.84
C ASN A 147 0.78 -2.35 18.62
N ASP A 148 0.22 -2.19 17.44
CA ASP A 148 1.00 -2.26 16.21
C ASP A 148 1.95 -1.08 16.16
N LEU A 149 3.14 -1.33 15.62
CA LEU A 149 4.19 -0.32 15.56
C LEU A 149 4.49 -0.03 14.11
N PRO A 150 3.77 0.90 13.50
CA PRO A 150 4.04 1.25 12.12
C PRO A 150 5.30 2.09 12.02
N VAL A 151 5.91 2.07 10.86
CA VAL A 151 6.97 3.00 10.53
C VAL A 151 6.49 3.85 9.36
N THR A 152 6.80 5.13 9.40
CA THR A 152 6.45 6.04 8.31
C THR A 152 7.73 6.52 7.67
N VAL A 153 7.80 6.46 6.35
CA VAL A 153 8.93 6.98 5.60
C VAL A 153 8.42 8.11 4.71
N SER A 154 9.26 9.12 4.53
CA SER A 154 8.96 10.23 3.65
C SER A 154 10.26 10.73 3.07
N ALA A 155 10.19 11.69 2.16
CA ALA A 155 11.39 12.27 1.59
C ALA A 155 12.05 13.20 2.61
N GLY A 156 13.36 13.31 2.55
CA GLY A 156 14.09 14.29 3.37
C GLY A 156 15.01 13.65 4.38
N ALA A 157 15.71 14.49 5.14
CA ALA A 157 16.77 14.05 6.04
C ALA A 157 16.21 13.30 7.25
N PHE A 158 15.03 13.64 7.72
CA PHE A 158 14.41 12.96 8.85
C PHE A 158 13.19 12.21 8.37
N SER A 159 13.44 11.34 7.39
CA SER A 159 12.36 10.75 6.64
C SER A 159 11.76 9.51 7.27
N ARG A 160 12.43 8.89 8.25
CA ARG A 160 11.88 7.69 8.88
C ARG A 160 11.44 8.03 10.30
N MET A 161 10.20 7.66 10.62
CA MET A 161 9.66 7.90 11.94
C MET A 161 8.91 6.65 12.38
N ARG A 162 9.16 6.25 13.62
CA ARG A 162 8.48 5.12 14.22
C ARG A 162 7.43 5.65 15.17
N ARG A 163 6.25 5.10 15.10
CA ARG A 163 5.18 5.52 15.97
C ARG A 163 4.80 4.50 17.00
#